data_8914da23601af08bc73a13ee30ef68f8
#
_entry.id   8914da23601af08bc73a13ee30ef68f8
#
_cell.length_a   1.000
_cell.length_b   1.000
_cell.length_c   1.000
_cell.angle_alpha   90.00
_cell.angle_beta   90.00
_cell.angle_gamma   90.00
#
_symmetry.space_group_name_H-M   'P 1'
#
loop_
_entity.id
_entity.type
_entity.pdbx_description
1 polymer ?
#
loop_
_entity_poly.entity_id
_entity_poly.type
_entity_poly.pdbx_seq_one_letter_code
_entity_poly.pdbx_strand_id
1 'polypeptide(L)'
;MADGLGDVWTTLPAPFQGAVEEAWSAYCAGSLPHGAVITDAQGRVLARGRNRVYEQEAGGASRPLYGHPLAHAEVNALLALDYASVDVRSCVLYATTEPCPLCTGALLMAGVRELRYAARDTYGGATSWLASPMAFVTSRQIRVVGPEQPTLEAILMALRVEFLLRHGANTEERVVLLAEVPPHAAQLAETLFGAGALERLRARGGTAAEMVRRLAAMLPAADSGRPALTHGQGFAPARTADQVE
;
A
#
# COMPACT_ATOMS: atom_id res chain seq x y z
N MET A 1 -31.88 9.04 3.54
CA MET A 1 -31.73 7.73 4.22
C MET A 1 -30.53 7.06 3.57
N ALA A 2 -29.37 7.25 4.17
CA ALA A 2 -28.09 6.68 3.73
C ALA A 2 -27.53 5.83 4.89
N ASP A 3 -28.30 4.84 5.31
CA ASP A 3 -27.96 3.94 6.40
C ASP A 3 -27.87 2.51 5.84
N GLY A 4 -26.70 2.15 5.28
CA GLY A 4 -26.52 0.80 4.76
C GLY A 4 -25.08 0.33 4.61
N LEU A 5 -24.10 1.22 4.58
CA LEU A 5 -22.69 0.85 4.60
C LEU A 5 -22.09 1.43 5.89
N GLY A 6 -21.75 0.57 6.84
CA GLY A 6 -21.03 0.97 8.04
C GLY A 6 -19.83 1.84 7.64
N ASP A 7 -19.50 2.84 8.44
CA ASP A 7 -18.36 3.75 8.21
C ASP A 7 -17.07 2.91 7.98
N VAL A 8 -16.60 2.86 6.71
CA VAL A 8 -15.42 2.09 6.31
C VAL A 8 -14.24 2.32 7.26
N TRP A 9 -14.04 3.56 7.70
CA TRP A 9 -12.97 3.88 8.63
C TRP A 9 -13.10 3.17 9.98
N THR A 10 -14.30 3.17 10.57
CA THR A 10 -14.51 2.57 11.90
C THR A 10 -14.50 1.04 11.88
N THR A 11 -14.71 0.42 10.73
CA THR A 11 -14.63 -1.03 10.56
C THR A 11 -13.20 -1.54 10.34
N LEU A 12 -12.25 -0.64 10.02
CA LEU A 12 -10.85 -1.03 9.83
C LEU A 12 -10.20 -1.44 11.16
N PRO A 13 -9.41 -2.52 11.17
CA PRO A 13 -8.49 -2.80 12.28
C PRO A 13 -7.58 -1.61 12.56
N ALA A 14 -7.34 -1.31 13.83
CA ALA A 14 -6.53 -0.16 14.23
C ALA A 14 -5.14 -0.08 13.57
N PRO A 15 -4.39 -1.18 13.33
CA PRO A 15 -3.14 -1.12 12.58
C PRO A 15 -3.30 -0.64 11.14
N PHE A 16 -4.40 -1.01 10.46
CA PHE A 16 -4.68 -0.49 9.12
C PHE A 16 -5.08 1.00 9.14
N GLN A 17 -5.83 1.45 10.15
CA GLN A 17 -6.07 2.89 10.33
C GLN A 17 -4.74 3.64 10.44
N GLY A 18 -3.81 3.14 11.27
CA GLY A 18 -2.47 3.70 11.40
C GLY A 18 -1.66 3.70 10.10
N ALA A 19 -1.72 2.63 9.31
CA ALA A 19 -1.06 2.58 8.01
C ALA A 19 -1.65 3.59 7.02
N VAL A 20 -2.98 3.78 7.01
CA VAL A 20 -3.65 4.78 6.17
C VAL A 20 -3.35 6.21 6.64
N GLU A 21 -3.21 6.45 7.95
CA GLU A 21 -2.73 7.74 8.49
C GLU A 21 -1.33 8.06 7.97
N GLU A 22 -0.41 7.08 7.95
CA GLU A 22 0.94 7.25 7.40
C GLU A 22 0.90 7.52 5.89
N ALA A 23 0.02 6.83 5.14
CA ALA A 23 -0.16 7.05 3.71
C ALA A 23 -0.70 8.46 3.41
N TRP A 24 -1.69 8.94 4.18
CA TRP A 24 -2.20 10.29 4.05
C TRP A 24 -1.14 11.34 4.43
N SER A 25 -0.36 11.08 5.45
CA SER A 25 0.78 11.92 5.83
C SER A 25 1.84 12.00 4.72
N ALA A 26 2.15 10.89 4.03
CA ALA A 26 3.02 10.87 2.87
C ALA A 26 2.46 11.72 1.73
N TYR A 27 1.17 11.56 1.39
CA TYR A 27 0.49 12.39 0.39
C TYR A 27 0.59 13.88 0.74
N CYS A 28 0.30 14.25 1.98
CA CYS A 28 0.36 15.63 2.45
C CYS A 28 1.78 16.21 2.39
N ALA A 29 2.79 15.39 2.56
CA ALA A 29 4.21 15.77 2.44
C ALA A 29 4.72 15.76 0.99
N GLY A 30 3.88 15.44 -0.01
CA GLY A 30 4.25 15.40 -1.42
C GLY A 30 5.02 14.14 -1.82
N SER A 31 4.82 13.02 -1.10
CA SER A 31 5.37 11.72 -1.44
C SER A 31 4.26 10.70 -1.75
N LEU A 32 4.62 9.56 -2.37
CA LEU A 32 3.67 8.51 -2.71
C LEU A 32 2.83 8.11 -1.49
N PRO A 33 1.49 7.97 -1.62
CA PRO A 33 0.58 7.72 -0.50
C PRO A 33 0.64 6.26 -0.02
N HIS A 34 1.80 5.85 0.47
CA HIS A 34 2.03 4.54 1.07
C HIS A 34 2.42 4.67 2.53
N GLY A 35 1.82 3.84 3.36
CA GLY A 35 2.06 3.78 4.79
C GLY A 35 2.18 2.35 5.29
N ALA A 36 2.93 2.17 6.37
CA ALA A 36 3.12 0.88 7.01
C ALA A 36 3.18 1.02 8.54
N VAL A 37 2.69 -0.02 9.22
CA VAL A 37 2.72 -0.14 10.68
C VAL A 37 3.21 -1.54 11.05
N ILE A 38 4.07 -1.63 12.07
CA ILE A 38 4.46 -2.90 12.66
C ILE A 38 3.86 -2.99 14.05
N THR A 39 3.22 -4.13 14.33
CA THR A 39 2.66 -4.42 15.66
C THR A 39 3.32 -5.65 16.28
N ASP A 40 3.18 -5.80 17.60
CA ASP A 40 3.38 -7.08 18.27
C ASP A 40 2.16 -8.03 18.04
N ALA A 41 2.25 -9.22 18.59
CA ALA A 41 1.20 -10.24 18.52
C ALA A 41 -0.12 -9.80 19.22
N GLN A 42 -0.07 -8.81 20.11
CA GLN A 42 -1.22 -8.25 20.80
C GLN A 42 -1.84 -7.06 20.05
N GLY A 43 -1.28 -6.70 18.89
CA GLY A 43 -1.74 -5.57 18.06
C GLY A 43 -1.27 -4.21 18.54
N ARG A 44 -0.37 -4.14 19.52
CA ARG A 44 0.24 -2.88 19.96
C ARG A 44 1.23 -2.39 18.90
N VAL A 45 1.11 -1.13 18.49
CA VAL A 45 2.00 -0.51 17.50
C VAL A 45 3.41 -0.35 18.08
N LEU A 46 4.39 -0.92 17.38
CA LEU A 46 5.81 -0.85 17.71
C LEU A 46 6.58 0.13 16.84
N ALA A 47 6.20 0.23 15.56
CA ALA A 47 6.83 1.15 14.60
C ALA A 47 5.83 1.60 13.54
N ARG A 48 6.08 2.78 12.97
CA ARG A 48 5.34 3.37 11.86
C ARG A 48 6.30 3.82 10.78
N GLY A 49 5.88 3.79 9.52
CA GLY A 49 6.64 4.29 8.40
C GLY A 49 5.74 4.78 7.28
N ARG A 50 6.17 5.84 6.63
CA ARG A 50 5.53 6.37 5.42
C ARG A 50 6.51 6.44 4.26
N ASN A 51 6.01 6.47 3.05
CA ASN A 51 6.84 6.75 1.89
C ASN A 51 7.37 8.18 1.97
N ARG A 52 8.67 8.34 1.69
CA ARG A 52 9.38 9.61 1.74
C ARG A 52 10.32 9.81 0.55
N VAL A 53 10.04 9.11 -0.56
CA VAL A 53 10.92 9.11 -1.75
C VAL A 53 11.11 10.52 -2.32
N TYR A 54 10.07 11.33 -2.31
CA TYR A 54 10.10 12.70 -2.87
C TYR A 54 10.28 13.81 -1.83
N GLU A 55 10.42 13.47 -0.56
CA GLU A 55 10.65 14.46 0.49
C GLU A 55 12.08 14.98 0.44
N GLN A 56 12.21 16.31 0.57
CA GLN A 56 13.48 16.98 0.77
C GLN A 56 13.55 17.44 2.21
N GLU A 57 14.52 16.96 2.96
CA GLU A 57 14.73 17.42 4.31
C GLU A 57 16.04 18.21 4.41
N ALA A 58 16.00 19.28 5.15
CA ALA A 58 17.18 20.07 5.46
C ALA A 58 17.92 19.41 6.65
N GLY A 59 18.95 18.65 6.36
CA GLY A 59 20.03 18.36 7.31
C GLY A 59 19.88 17.11 8.18
N GLY A 60 20.86 16.23 8.09
CA GLY A 60 21.18 15.18 9.03
C GLY A 60 20.86 13.77 8.56
N ALA A 61 21.86 12.88 8.57
CA ALA A 61 21.68 11.45 8.37
C ALA A 61 20.94 10.87 9.57
N SER A 62 19.62 10.84 9.52
CA SER A 62 18.80 10.23 10.54
C SER A 62 17.89 9.17 9.94
N ARG A 63 17.56 8.17 10.71
CA ARG A 63 16.43 7.27 10.42
C ARG A 63 15.13 8.04 10.71
N PRO A 64 14.10 7.95 9.88
CA PRO A 64 13.89 7.14 8.66
C PRO A 64 14.59 7.69 7.41
N LEU A 65 14.62 6.87 6.31
CA LEU A 65 15.12 7.31 5.01
C LEU A 65 14.17 8.32 4.37
N TYR A 66 14.73 9.31 3.66
CA TYR A 66 13.96 10.30 2.88
C TYR A 66 14.77 10.75 1.65
N GLY A 67 14.09 11.33 0.66
CA GLY A 67 14.74 11.84 -0.56
C GLY A 67 15.56 10.81 -1.32
N HIS A 68 15.18 9.54 -1.21
CA HIS A 68 15.93 8.43 -1.76
C HIS A 68 14.99 7.36 -2.33
N PRO A 69 15.28 6.71 -3.47
CA PRO A 69 14.43 5.68 -4.06
C PRO A 69 14.07 4.50 -3.14
N LEU A 70 14.86 4.25 -2.09
CA LEU A 70 14.60 3.20 -1.11
C LEU A 70 13.74 3.65 0.08
N ALA A 71 13.32 4.92 0.13
CA ALA A 71 12.57 5.49 1.24
C ALA A 71 11.08 5.07 1.22
N HIS A 72 10.83 3.76 1.07
CA HIS A 72 9.50 3.17 1.07
C HIS A 72 8.93 3.07 2.50
N ALA A 73 7.61 3.00 2.60
CA ALA A 73 6.91 2.99 3.88
C ALA A 73 7.32 1.80 4.76
N GLU A 74 7.33 0.60 4.18
CA GLU A 74 7.66 -0.64 4.87
C GLU A 74 9.13 -0.64 5.33
N VAL A 75 10.04 -0.15 4.47
CA VAL A 75 11.46 0.00 4.82
C VAL A 75 11.61 0.96 5.99
N ASN A 76 10.94 2.11 5.95
CA ASN A 76 10.97 3.09 7.03
C ASN A 76 10.37 2.55 8.34
N ALA A 77 9.29 1.76 8.28
CA ALA A 77 8.73 1.09 9.46
C ALA A 77 9.72 0.07 10.05
N LEU A 78 10.36 -0.74 9.20
CA LEU A 78 11.39 -1.69 9.63
C LEU A 78 12.60 -1.00 10.25
N LEU A 79 13.06 0.12 9.69
CA LEU A 79 14.17 0.89 10.25
C LEU A 79 13.84 1.57 11.59
N ALA A 80 12.56 1.90 11.81
CA ALA A 80 12.09 2.48 13.07
C ALA A 80 11.89 1.45 14.19
N LEU A 81 11.87 0.14 13.87
CA LEU A 81 11.68 -0.92 14.85
C LEU A 81 12.93 -1.07 15.73
N ASP A 82 12.71 -1.14 17.03
CA ASP A 82 13.78 -1.46 17.99
C ASP A 82 13.96 -2.98 18.10
N TYR A 83 14.84 -3.53 17.29
CA TYR A 83 15.14 -4.96 17.23
C TYR A 83 15.74 -5.53 18.52
N ALA A 84 16.27 -4.69 19.42
CA ALA A 84 16.85 -5.13 20.67
C ALA A 84 15.77 -5.46 21.72
N SER A 85 14.58 -4.84 21.58
CA SER A 85 13.52 -4.93 22.59
C SER A 85 12.34 -5.81 22.16
N VAL A 86 12.33 -6.34 20.91
CA VAL A 86 11.19 -7.09 20.38
C VAL A 86 11.59 -8.44 19.76
N ASP A 87 10.74 -9.44 19.93
CA ASP A 87 10.82 -10.65 19.08
C ASP A 87 10.17 -10.36 17.73
N VAL A 88 11.01 -10.02 16.75
CA VAL A 88 10.57 -9.68 15.39
C VAL A 88 9.74 -10.77 14.71
N ARG A 89 9.91 -12.04 15.14
CA ARG A 89 9.18 -13.17 14.56
C ARG A 89 7.71 -13.19 14.98
N SER A 90 7.37 -12.54 16.08
CA SER A 90 6.00 -12.36 16.55
C SER A 90 5.33 -11.11 15.99
N CYS A 91 6.08 -10.28 15.27
CA CYS A 91 5.57 -9.04 14.71
C CYS A 91 4.73 -9.27 13.45
N VAL A 92 3.76 -8.36 13.25
CA VAL A 92 2.93 -8.28 12.05
C VAL A 92 3.20 -6.95 11.36
N LEU A 93 3.54 -6.97 10.08
CA LEU A 93 3.65 -5.77 9.26
C LEU A 93 2.32 -5.56 8.52
N TYR A 94 1.74 -4.37 8.67
CA TYR A 94 0.57 -3.88 7.96
C TYR A 94 1.01 -2.84 6.95
N ALA A 95 0.69 -3.04 5.67
CA ALA A 95 0.98 -2.11 4.58
C ALA A 95 -0.29 -1.66 3.88
N THR A 96 -0.35 -0.42 3.44
CA THR A 96 -1.48 0.07 2.65
C THR A 96 -1.55 -0.57 1.27
N THR A 97 -0.40 -0.97 0.73
CA THR A 97 -0.28 -1.56 -0.61
C THR A 97 0.57 -2.83 -0.54
N GLU A 98 0.30 -3.77 -1.41
CA GLU A 98 1.12 -4.98 -1.56
C GLU A 98 2.59 -4.61 -1.72
N PRO A 99 3.50 -5.18 -0.90
CA PRO A 99 4.92 -4.83 -0.95
C PRO A 99 5.57 -5.15 -2.29
N CYS A 100 6.34 -4.19 -2.78
CA CYS A 100 7.18 -4.33 -3.97
C CYS A 100 8.38 -5.27 -3.70
N PRO A 101 9.21 -5.60 -4.73
CA PRO A 101 10.41 -6.44 -4.57
C PRO A 101 11.37 -5.99 -3.46
N LEU A 102 11.61 -4.67 -3.35
CA LEU A 102 12.43 -4.11 -2.28
C LEU A 102 11.85 -4.42 -0.90
N CYS A 103 10.58 -4.10 -0.70
CA CYS A 103 9.91 -4.23 0.60
C CYS A 103 9.71 -5.69 0.99
N THR A 104 9.40 -6.57 0.02
CA THR A 104 9.32 -8.02 0.23
C THR A 104 10.67 -8.59 0.64
N GLY A 105 11.76 -8.17 -0.02
CA GLY A 105 13.13 -8.53 0.36
C GLY A 105 13.52 -8.02 1.75
N ALA A 106 13.18 -6.77 2.06
CA ALA A 106 13.43 -6.18 3.38
C ALA A 106 12.69 -6.94 4.50
N LEU A 107 11.41 -7.30 4.27
CA LEU A 107 10.61 -8.10 5.19
C LEU A 107 11.25 -9.48 5.46
N LEU A 108 11.70 -10.17 4.40
CA LEU A 108 12.41 -11.45 4.50
C LEU A 108 13.68 -11.33 5.35
N MET A 109 14.49 -10.30 5.09
CA MET A 109 15.74 -10.07 5.81
C MET A 109 15.52 -9.67 7.26
N ALA A 110 14.51 -8.85 7.53
CA ALA A 110 14.13 -8.41 8.86
C ALA A 110 13.64 -9.56 9.75
N GLY A 111 13.05 -10.60 9.15
CA GLY A 111 12.57 -11.78 9.88
C GLY A 111 11.15 -11.67 10.42
N VAL A 112 10.37 -10.67 10.03
CA VAL A 112 8.93 -10.58 10.30
C VAL A 112 8.21 -11.78 9.67
N ARG A 113 7.23 -12.36 10.38
CA ARG A 113 6.58 -13.62 9.96
C ARG A 113 5.15 -13.46 9.46
N GLU A 114 4.57 -12.30 9.62
CA GLU A 114 3.24 -12.03 9.09
C GLU A 114 3.21 -10.66 8.39
N LEU A 115 2.65 -10.67 7.18
CA LEU A 115 2.39 -9.51 6.36
C LEU A 115 0.89 -9.42 6.12
N ARG A 116 0.32 -8.24 6.34
CA ARG A 116 -1.03 -7.88 5.94
C ARG A 116 -1.00 -6.65 5.06
N TYR A 117 -1.70 -6.68 3.92
CA TYR A 117 -1.77 -5.51 3.06
C TYR A 117 -3.23 -5.19 2.67
N ALA A 118 -3.51 -3.90 2.44
CA ALA A 118 -4.87 -3.43 2.20
C ALA A 118 -5.25 -3.42 0.71
N ALA A 119 -4.32 -3.11 -0.18
CA ALA A 119 -4.56 -3.03 -1.62
C ALA A 119 -3.51 -3.82 -2.40
N ARG A 120 -3.91 -4.49 -3.46
CA ARG A 120 -2.99 -5.14 -4.41
C ARG A 120 -2.18 -4.08 -5.16
N ASP A 121 -0.97 -4.43 -5.54
CA ASP A 121 -0.18 -3.70 -6.53
C ASP A 121 -0.01 -4.58 -7.77
N THR A 122 -0.85 -4.35 -8.77
CA THR A 122 -0.88 -5.13 -10.00
C THR A 122 0.37 -4.95 -10.86
N TYR A 123 1.12 -3.86 -10.65
CA TYR A 123 2.34 -3.54 -11.39
C TYR A 123 3.61 -3.99 -10.66
N GLY A 124 3.72 -3.70 -9.38
CA GLY A 124 4.95 -3.87 -8.63
C GLY A 124 4.85 -4.81 -7.42
N GLY A 125 3.69 -5.41 -7.17
CA GLY A 125 3.49 -6.33 -6.05
C GLY A 125 4.35 -7.59 -6.18
N ALA A 126 5.03 -7.99 -5.12
CA ALA A 126 6.00 -9.07 -5.13
C ALA A 126 5.77 -10.11 -4.03
N THR A 127 4.58 -10.18 -3.43
CA THR A 127 4.27 -11.19 -2.41
C THR A 127 4.35 -12.62 -2.93
N SER A 128 4.15 -12.82 -4.24
CA SER A 128 4.36 -14.09 -4.92
C SER A 128 5.78 -14.64 -4.78
N TRP A 129 6.79 -13.80 -4.57
CA TRP A 129 8.17 -14.24 -4.32
C TRP A 129 8.32 -15.03 -3.02
N LEU A 130 7.40 -14.86 -2.08
CA LEU A 130 7.38 -15.62 -0.82
C LEU A 130 7.02 -17.11 -1.02
N ALA A 131 6.51 -17.47 -2.20
CA ALA A 131 6.30 -18.86 -2.60
C ALA A 131 7.54 -19.49 -3.28
N SER A 132 8.65 -18.76 -3.39
CA SER A 132 9.91 -19.27 -3.97
C SER A 132 10.41 -20.52 -3.24
N PRO A 133 10.88 -21.56 -3.97
CA PRO A 133 11.47 -22.76 -3.37
C PRO A 133 12.87 -22.53 -2.77
N MET A 134 13.42 -21.32 -2.86
CA MET A 134 14.71 -20.97 -2.27
C MET A 134 14.72 -21.27 -0.78
N ALA A 135 15.69 -22.02 -0.27
CA ALA A 135 15.77 -22.46 1.13
C ALA A 135 15.69 -21.30 2.13
N PHE A 136 16.28 -20.15 1.81
CA PHE A 136 16.18 -18.97 2.65
C PHE A 136 14.73 -18.48 2.78
N VAL A 137 13.99 -18.41 1.67
CA VAL A 137 12.58 -17.95 1.65
C VAL A 137 11.69 -18.94 2.40
N THR A 138 11.80 -20.24 2.09
CA THR A 138 11.00 -21.30 2.71
C THR A 138 11.24 -21.39 4.22
N SER A 139 12.47 -21.12 4.70
CA SER A 139 12.81 -21.09 6.14
C SER A 139 12.12 -19.95 6.89
N ARG A 140 11.68 -18.90 6.19
CA ARG A 140 11.04 -17.73 6.80
C ARG A 140 9.56 -17.97 7.12
N GLN A 141 8.85 -18.79 6.32
CA GLN A 141 7.43 -19.14 6.54
C GLN A 141 6.55 -17.91 6.78
N ILE A 142 6.66 -16.89 5.93
CA ILE A 142 5.91 -15.65 6.08
C ILE A 142 4.45 -15.90 5.69
N ARG A 143 3.54 -15.64 6.62
CA ARG A 143 2.10 -15.62 6.35
C ARG A 143 1.72 -14.33 5.67
N VAL A 144 1.03 -14.40 4.54
CA VAL A 144 0.51 -13.25 3.81
C VAL A 144 -1.01 -13.23 3.88
N VAL A 145 -1.58 -12.08 4.22
CA VAL A 145 -3.02 -11.83 4.27
C VAL A 145 -3.31 -10.52 3.54
N GLY A 146 -4.19 -10.56 2.56
CA GLY A 146 -4.62 -9.38 1.81
C GLY A 146 -5.31 -9.76 0.50
N PRO A 147 -5.99 -8.81 -0.16
CA PRO A 147 -6.26 -7.45 0.34
C PRO A 147 -7.27 -7.43 1.49
N GLU A 148 -7.33 -6.32 2.25
CA GLU A 148 -8.17 -6.23 3.47
C GLU A 148 -9.66 -6.19 3.12
N GLN A 149 -10.08 -5.18 2.36
CA GLN A 149 -11.47 -5.06 1.91
C GLN A 149 -11.58 -4.27 0.59
N PRO A 150 -12.54 -4.62 -0.29
CA PRO A 150 -12.63 -4.04 -1.63
C PRO A 150 -12.75 -2.52 -1.68
N THR A 151 -13.51 -1.91 -0.78
CA THR A 151 -13.70 -0.46 -0.74
C THR A 151 -12.40 0.27 -0.36
N LEU A 152 -11.67 -0.23 0.64
CA LEU A 152 -10.39 0.34 1.02
C LEU A 152 -9.35 0.14 -0.08
N GLU A 153 -9.32 -1.02 -0.72
CA GLU A 153 -8.45 -1.30 -1.86
C GLU A 153 -8.66 -0.29 -2.99
N ALA A 154 -9.92 -0.05 -3.38
CA ALA A 154 -10.26 0.91 -4.42
C ALA A 154 -9.84 2.35 -4.06
N ILE A 155 -10.04 2.75 -2.80
CA ILE A 155 -9.63 4.06 -2.28
C ILE A 155 -8.11 4.23 -2.38
N LEU A 156 -7.34 3.25 -1.93
CA LEU A 156 -5.88 3.32 -1.92
C LEU A 156 -5.29 3.30 -3.33
N MET A 157 -5.86 2.50 -4.23
CA MET A 157 -5.50 2.51 -5.65
C MET A 157 -5.79 3.86 -6.29
N ALA A 158 -6.99 4.43 -6.05
CA ALA A 158 -7.35 5.73 -6.58
C ALA A 158 -6.46 6.87 -6.03
N LEU A 159 -6.12 6.81 -4.75
CA LEU A 159 -5.23 7.78 -4.09
C LEU A 159 -3.82 7.76 -4.72
N ARG A 160 -3.27 6.56 -4.98
CA ARG A 160 -1.97 6.39 -5.67
C ARG A 160 -2.02 6.95 -7.09
N VAL A 161 -3.04 6.60 -7.86
CA VAL A 161 -3.18 7.05 -9.25
C VAL A 161 -3.35 8.57 -9.31
N GLU A 162 -4.20 9.14 -8.46
CA GLU A 162 -4.39 10.60 -8.39
C GLU A 162 -3.07 11.33 -8.10
N PHE A 163 -2.29 10.80 -7.15
CA PHE A 163 -0.97 11.36 -6.84
C PHE A 163 -0.05 11.36 -8.06
N LEU A 164 0.05 10.25 -8.80
CA LEU A 164 0.90 10.13 -9.99
C LEU A 164 0.41 11.04 -11.12
N LEU A 165 -0.90 11.15 -11.34
CA LEU A 165 -1.47 12.10 -12.31
C LEU A 165 -1.09 13.53 -11.96
N ARG A 166 -1.09 13.90 -10.70
CA ARG A 166 -0.75 15.25 -10.21
C ARG A 166 0.74 15.57 -10.33
N HIS A 167 1.60 14.56 -10.21
CA HIS A 167 3.06 14.72 -10.29
C HIS A 167 3.62 14.56 -11.71
N GLY A 168 2.76 14.65 -12.74
CA GLY A 168 3.18 14.84 -14.12
C GLY A 168 3.33 13.56 -14.93
N ALA A 169 2.56 12.51 -14.62
CA ALA A 169 2.44 11.37 -15.53
C ALA A 169 2.07 11.86 -16.94
N ASN A 170 2.89 11.56 -17.92
CA ASN A 170 2.59 11.84 -19.32
C ASN A 170 1.42 10.99 -19.82
N THR A 171 0.95 11.21 -21.05
CA THR A 171 -0.24 10.53 -21.57
C THR A 171 -0.09 9.01 -21.61
N GLU A 172 1.09 8.50 -21.96
CA GLU A 172 1.34 7.05 -22.03
C GLU A 172 1.35 6.43 -20.65
N GLU A 173 2.07 7.04 -19.70
CA GLU A 173 2.07 6.62 -18.28
C GLU A 173 0.66 6.66 -17.67
N ARG A 174 -0.14 7.68 -18.00
CA ARG A 174 -1.53 7.79 -17.56
C ARG A 174 -2.37 6.62 -18.05
N VAL A 175 -2.25 6.23 -19.32
CA VAL A 175 -2.98 5.09 -19.88
C VAL A 175 -2.61 3.80 -19.13
N VAL A 176 -1.31 3.57 -18.90
CA VAL A 176 -0.83 2.39 -18.16
C VAL A 176 -1.38 2.38 -16.74
N LEU A 177 -1.23 3.48 -16.00
CA LEU A 177 -1.69 3.60 -14.62
C LEU A 177 -3.19 3.34 -14.47
N LEU A 178 -4.01 3.89 -15.38
CA LEU A 178 -5.46 3.70 -15.34
C LEU A 178 -5.88 2.29 -15.76
N ALA A 179 -5.11 1.63 -16.62
CA ALA A 179 -5.38 0.26 -17.04
C ALA A 179 -5.06 -0.79 -15.96
N GLU A 180 -4.17 -0.47 -15.03
CA GLU A 180 -3.73 -1.39 -13.97
C GLU A 180 -4.64 -1.43 -12.75
N VAL A 181 -5.59 -0.54 -12.65
CA VAL A 181 -6.53 -0.46 -11.52
C VAL A 181 -7.96 -0.79 -11.97
N PRO A 182 -8.83 -1.26 -11.07
CA PRO A 182 -10.25 -1.49 -11.41
C PRO A 182 -10.90 -0.20 -11.95
N PRO A 183 -11.83 -0.31 -12.93
CA PRO A 183 -12.44 0.86 -13.57
C PRO A 183 -13.03 1.88 -12.61
N HIS A 184 -13.66 1.43 -11.51
CA HIS A 184 -14.23 2.33 -10.50
C HIS A 184 -13.14 3.10 -9.71
N ALA A 185 -11.97 2.48 -9.47
CA ALA A 185 -10.83 3.17 -8.85
C ALA A 185 -10.17 4.16 -9.81
N ALA A 186 -10.05 3.81 -11.10
CA ALA A 186 -9.58 4.70 -12.15
C ALA A 186 -10.47 5.94 -12.28
N GLN A 187 -11.79 5.75 -12.37
CA GLN A 187 -12.77 6.83 -12.45
C GLN A 187 -12.74 7.74 -11.22
N LEU A 188 -12.60 7.15 -10.03
CA LEU A 188 -12.44 7.91 -8.79
C LEU A 188 -11.18 8.77 -8.84
N ALA A 189 -10.04 8.21 -9.25
CA ALA A 189 -8.77 8.94 -9.35
C ALA A 189 -8.87 10.13 -10.31
N GLU A 190 -9.45 9.94 -11.50
CA GLU A 190 -9.66 11.03 -12.48
C GLU A 190 -10.58 12.11 -11.95
N THR A 191 -11.67 11.73 -11.27
CA THR A 191 -12.60 12.66 -10.64
C THR A 191 -11.91 13.49 -9.56
N LEU A 192 -11.12 12.86 -8.70
CA LEU A 192 -10.37 13.52 -7.63
C LEU A 192 -9.33 14.49 -8.20
N PHE A 193 -8.60 14.06 -9.22
CA PHE A 193 -7.59 14.87 -9.90
C PHE A 193 -8.22 16.09 -10.57
N GLY A 194 -9.24 15.91 -11.42
CA GLY A 194 -9.92 17.01 -12.13
C GLY A 194 -10.57 18.02 -11.18
N ALA A 195 -11.12 17.53 -10.07
CA ALA A 195 -11.72 18.40 -9.05
C ALA A 195 -10.70 19.07 -8.12
N GLY A 196 -9.45 18.59 -8.04
CA GLY A 196 -8.49 19.04 -7.01
C GLY A 196 -8.97 18.75 -5.58
N ALA A 197 -9.73 17.69 -5.39
CA ALA A 197 -10.45 17.44 -4.15
C ALA A 197 -9.50 17.12 -2.98
N LEU A 198 -8.45 16.34 -3.24
CA LEU A 198 -7.46 15.95 -2.23
C LEU A 198 -6.56 17.12 -1.84
N GLU A 199 -6.18 17.98 -2.80
CA GLU A 199 -5.41 19.19 -2.49
C GLU A 199 -6.20 20.13 -1.57
N ARG A 200 -7.51 20.32 -1.82
CA ARG A 200 -8.33 21.12 -0.90
C ARG A 200 -8.47 20.47 0.47
N LEU A 201 -8.56 19.14 0.52
CA LEU A 201 -8.61 18.42 1.79
C LEU A 201 -7.31 18.59 2.58
N ARG A 202 -6.16 18.41 1.90
CA ARG A 202 -4.82 18.65 2.46
C ARG A 202 -4.66 20.08 2.96
N ALA A 203 -5.00 21.08 2.14
CA ALA A 203 -4.79 22.50 2.45
C ALA A 203 -5.52 22.97 3.73
N ARG A 204 -6.65 22.33 4.07
CA ARG A 204 -7.41 22.63 5.30
C ARG A 204 -7.09 21.72 6.48
N GLY A 205 -6.04 20.88 6.37
CA GLY A 205 -5.65 19.97 7.43
C GLY A 205 -6.59 18.78 7.63
N GLY A 206 -7.26 18.32 6.56
CA GLY A 206 -8.17 17.17 6.64
C GLY A 206 -7.46 15.88 7.05
N THR A 207 -8.15 15.02 7.79
CA THR A 207 -7.60 13.77 8.33
C THR A 207 -7.70 12.60 7.37
N ALA A 208 -6.94 11.53 7.63
CA ALA A 208 -7.04 10.26 6.91
C ALA A 208 -8.45 9.66 7.00
N ALA A 209 -9.07 9.72 8.18
CA ALA A 209 -10.44 9.29 8.40
C ALA A 209 -11.44 10.04 7.51
N GLU A 210 -11.29 11.36 7.41
CA GLU A 210 -12.12 12.18 6.54
C GLU A 210 -11.88 11.86 5.06
N MET A 211 -10.64 11.67 4.67
CA MET A 211 -10.28 11.24 3.31
C MET A 211 -10.98 9.93 2.96
N VAL A 212 -10.84 8.89 3.78
CA VAL A 212 -11.46 7.58 3.54
C VAL A 212 -12.97 7.68 3.44
N ARG A 213 -13.65 8.38 4.37
CA ARG A 213 -15.10 8.55 4.34
C ARG A 213 -15.60 9.26 3.07
N ARG A 214 -14.90 10.31 2.66
CA ARG A 214 -15.24 11.06 1.44
C ARG A 214 -15.09 10.22 0.19
N LEU A 215 -13.98 9.48 0.08
CA LEU A 215 -13.73 8.65 -1.08
C LEU A 215 -14.66 7.44 -1.11
N ALA A 216 -14.96 6.83 0.02
CA ALA A 216 -15.93 5.76 0.13
C ALA A 216 -17.33 6.20 -0.37
N ALA A 217 -17.75 7.41 -0.02
CA ALA A 217 -19.04 7.96 -0.45
C ALA A 217 -19.10 8.25 -1.97
N MET A 218 -17.96 8.31 -2.65
CA MET A 218 -17.87 8.54 -4.11
C MET A 218 -17.80 7.23 -4.91
N LEU A 219 -17.53 6.11 -4.25
CA LEU A 219 -17.52 4.80 -4.88
C LEU A 219 -18.96 4.27 -5.06
N PRO A 220 -19.22 3.52 -6.15
CA PRO A 220 -20.49 2.79 -6.27
C PRO A 220 -20.65 1.82 -5.10
N ALA A 221 -21.87 1.58 -4.66
CA ALA A 221 -22.14 0.55 -3.66
C ALA A 221 -21.49 -0.76 -4.10
N ALA A 222 -20.71 -1.37 -3.22
CA ALA A 222 -19.98 -2.59 -3.54
C ALA A 222 -20.98 -3.67 -4.00
N ASP A 223 -20.82 -4.14 -5.23
CA ASP A 223 -21.56 -5.28 -5.73
C ASP A 223 -21.06 -6.52 -4.97
N SER A 224 -21.86 -7.00 -4.02
CA SER A 224 -21.54 -8.08 -3.09
C SER A 224 -21.37 -9.47 -3.78
N GLY A 225 -21.30 -9.48 -5.11
CA GLY A 225 -21.32 -10.68 -5.95
C GLY A 225 -20.01 -11.08 -6.63
N ARG A 226 -18.89 -10.39 -6.45
CA ARG A 226 -17.65 -10.79 -7.12
C ARG A 226 -16.77 -11.63 -6.19
N PRO A 227 -16.52 -12.93 -6.54
CA PRO A 227 -15.60 -13.76 -5.75
C PRO A 227 -14.19 -13.14 -5.78
N ALA A 228 -13.54 -13.18 -4.63
CA ALA A 228 -12.11 -12.87 -4.53
C ALA A 228 -11.36 -13.69 -5.59
N LEU A 229 -10.57 -13.03 -6.44
CA LEU A 229 -9.69 -13.73 -7.36
C LEU A 229 -8.68 -14.50 -6.52
N THR A 230 -8.88 -15.79 -6.38
CA THR A 230 -7.92 -16.70 -5.77
C THR A 230 -6.66 -16.71 -6.64
N HIS A 231 -5.50 -16.40 -6.04
CA HIS A 231 -4.21 -16.65 -6.64
C HIS A 231 -4.06 -18.16 -6.89
N GLY A 232 -4.24 -18.57 -8.16
CA GLY A 232 -4.13 -19.96 -8.54
C GLY A 232 -4.29 -20.17 -10.04
N GLN A 233 -3.53 -19.44 -10.87
CA GLN A 233 -3.22 -19.94 -12.21
C GLN A 233 -1.79 -19.54 -12.55
N GLY A 234 -0.95 -20.58 -12.72
CA GLY A 234 0.46 -20.46 -12.97
C GLY A 234 0.76 -19.65 -14.23
N PHE A 235 1.73 -18.82 -14.12
CA PHE A 235 2.41 -18.19 -15.25
C PHE A 235 2.91 -19.32 -16.17
N ALA A 236 2.36 -19.42 -17.38
CA ALA A 236 2.98 -20.22 -18.43
C ALA A 236 4.35 -19.60 -18.73
N PRO A 237 5.45 -20.38 -18.76
CA PRO A 237 6.75 -19.83 -19.06
C PRO A 237 6.74 -19.21 -20.46
N ALA A 238 7.29 -18.00 -20.58
CA ALA A 238 7.54 -17.35 -21.86
C ALA A 238 8.29 -18.31 -22.77
N ARG A 239 7.83 -18.46 -24.01
CA ARG A 239 8.52 -19.27 -25.03
C ARG A 239 9.95 -18.74 -25.17
N THR A 240 10.94 -19.62 -25.02
CA THR A 240 12.32 -19.33 -25.28
C THR A 240 12.50 -18.97 -26.77
N ALA A 241 13.42 -18.04 -27.04
CA ALA A 241 13.69 -17.45 -28.35
C ALA A 241 14.24 -18.43 -29.42
N ASP A 242 14.22 -19.73 -29.20
CA ASP A 242 14.81 -20.76 -30.09
C ASP A 242 13.79 -21.45 -31.00
N GLN A 243 12.61 -20.87 -31.23
CA GLN A 243 11.62 -21.41 -32.17
C GLN A 243 11.17 -20.35 -33.18
N VAL A 244 12.10 -19.77 -33.92
CA VAL A 244 11.83 -19.10 -35.20
C VAL A 244 12.89 -19.59 -36.18
N GLU A 245 12.56 -20.62 -36.92
CA GLU A 245 13.05 -20.89 -38.27
C GLU A 245 11.99 -20.44 -39.27
#